data_41830a257fa4fde7981030488574f56d
#
_entry.id   41830a257fa4fde7981030488574f56d
#
_cell.length_a   1.000
_cell.length_b   1.000
_cell.length_c   1.000
_cell.angle_alpha   90.00
_cell.angle_beta   90.00
_cell.angle_gamma   90.00
#
_symmetry.space_group_name_H-M   'P 1'
#
loop_
_entity.id
_entity.type
_entity.pdbx_description
1 polymer ?
#
loop_
_entity_poly.entity_id
_entity_poly.type
_entity_poly.pdbx_seq_one_letter_code
_entity_poly.pdbx_strand_id
1 'polypeptide(L)'
;MSRREVNDEFTRKRMLRRKRIIRRRIILGFGVFFVLLSAVFAVLSFTVLFPVKSVNAAGSKIYSPDEIVAACGINAGDNLLRADVDTEKIRKQLPYVQSVTVRRKLPDTVNITVKDAKENAVVGSGGKYYSVGRDWFVLNCYGEMPQDLIEIISEKIECKVGSFAKFSDDKTEALINDIEENAGNCGIKLN
;
A
#
# COMPACT_ATOMS: atom_id res chain seq x y z
N MET A 1 -34.29 68.80 21.25
CA MET A 1 -33.91 67.81 20.22
C MET A 1 -35.00 67.83 19.15
N SER A 2 -34.67 68.29 17.94
CA SER A 2 -35.66 68.49 16.86
C SER A 2 -36.08 67.14 16.25
N ARG A 3 -37.37 67.01 15.88
CA ARG A 3 -37.91 65.80 15.19
C ARG A 3 -37.06 65.40 13.97
N ARG A 4 -36.38 66.31 13.34
CA ARG A 4 -35.47 66.05 12.20
C ARG A 4 -34.21 65.32 12.61
N GLU A 5 -33.58 65.66 13.74
CA GLU A 5 -32.35 64.99 14.23
C GLU A 5 -32.61 63.54 14.58
N VAL A 6 -33.75 63.22 15.17
CA VAL A 6 -34.12 61.82 15.53
C VAL A 6 -34.35 60.99 14.28
N ASN A 7 -34.94 61.54 13.20
CA ASN A 7 -35.21 60.83 11.97
C ASN A 7 -33.91 60.55 11.18
N ASP A 8 -32.94 61.44 11.27
CA ASP A 8 -31.63 61.28 10.63
C ASP A 8 -30.75 60.21 11.34
N GLU A 9 -30.84 60.11 12.66
CA GLU A 9 -30.17 59.01 13.38
C GLU A 9 -30.77 57.64 13.08
N PHE A 10 -32.09 57.53 12.98
CA PHE A 10 -32.76 56.27 12.61
C PHE A 10 -32.41 55.81 11.18
N THR A 11 -32.33 56.74 10.24
CA THR A 11 -31.93 56.44 8.86
C THR A 11 -30.48 56.06 8.76
N ARG A 12 -29.55 56.74 9.47
CA ARG A 12 -28.12 56.35 9.56
C ARG A 12 -27.94 54.96 10.17
N LYS A 13 -28.64 54.63 11.26
CA LYS A 13 -28.57 53.29 11.89
C LYS A 13 -29.12 52.20 10.98
N ARG A 14 -30.19 52.46 10.22
CA ARG A 14 -30.74 51.52 9.20
C ARG A 14 -29.78 51.30 8.06
N MET A 15 -29.14 52.34 7.55
CA MET A 15 -28.15 52.22 6.46
C MET A 15 -26.89 51.44 6.90
N LEU A 16 -26.40 51.66 8.12
CA LEU A 16 -25.26 50.90 8.66
C LEU A 16 -25.59 49.41 8.86
N ARG A 17 -26.81 49.09 9.31
CA ARG A 17 -27.28 47.68 9.44
C ARG A 17 -27.38 47.00 8.07
N ARG A 18 -27.93 47.68 7.06
CA ARG A 18 -28.01 47.17 5.67
C ARG A 18 -26.61 46.92 5.09
N LYS A 19 -25.68 47.86 5.26
CA LYS A 19 -24.29 47.69 4.80
C LYS A 19 -23.61 46.47 5.46
N ARG A 20 -23.85 46.22 6.77
CA ARG A 20 -23.31 45.05 7.48
C ARG A 20 -23.90 43.73 6.97
N ILE A 21 -25.21 43.70 6.67
CA ILE A 21 -25.87 42.50 6.13
C ILE A 21 -25.40 42.21 4.73
N ILE A 22 -25.28 43.22 3.87
CA ILE A 22 -24.75 43.07 2.51
C ILE A 22 -23.32 42.59 2.56
N ARG A 23 -22.46 43.18 3.40
CA ARG A 23 -21.05 42.78 3.55
C ARG A 23 -20.92 41.32 4.03
N ARG A 24 -21.75 40.90 5.00
CA ARG A 24 -21.82 39.50 5.44
C ARG A 24 -22.28 38.54 4.32
N ARG A 25 -23.28 38.92 3.52
CA ARG A 25 -23.72 38.09 2.39
C ARG A 25 -22.65 37.99 1.31
N ILE A 26 -21.95 39.08 1.03
CA ILE A 26 -20.81 39.08 0.09
C ILE A 26 -19.68 38.16 0.60
N ILE A 27 -19.29 38.28 1.86
CA ILE A 27 -18.26 37.43 2.48
C ILE A 27 -18.66 35.96 2.44
N LEU A 28 -19.93 35.65 2.78
CA LEU A 28 -20.47 34.28 2.70
C LEU A 28 -20.49 33.77 1.27
N GLY A 29 -20.88 34.61 0.29
CA GLY A 29 -20.86 34.26 -1.12
C GLY A 29 -19.44 33.95 -1.62
N PHE A 30 -18.45 34.78 -1.26
CA PHE A 30 -17.06 34.52 -1.57
C PHE A 30 -16.55 33.24 -0.88
N GLY A 31 -16.94 32.98 0.39
CA GLY A 31 -16.60 31.75 1.09
C GLY A 31 -17.12 30.51 0.37
N VAL A 32 -18.40 30.50 0.00
CA VAL A 32 -19.02 29.40 -0.75
C VAL A 32 -18.35 29.23 -2.13
N PHE A 33 -18.09 30.32 -2.82
CA PHE A 33 -17.39 30.29 -4.12
C PHE A 33 -16.01 29.66 -4.00
N PHE A 34 -15.22 30.04 -2.99
CA PHE A 34 -13.89 29.46 -2.75
C PHE A 34 -13.96 27.97 -2.41
N VAL A 35 -14.94 27.53 -1.61
CA VAL A 35 -15.14 26.13 -1.29
C VAL A 35 -15.48 25.32 -2.56
N LEU A 36 -16.38 25.84 -3.40
CA LEU A 36 -16.73 25.17 -4.66
C LEU A 36 -15.53 25.12 -5.62
N LEU A 37 -14.79 26.22 -5.73
CA LEU A 37 -13.58 26.25 -6.56
C LEU A 37 -12.51 25.28 -6.09
N SER A 38 -12.30 25.17 -4.79
CA SER A 38 -11.36 24.21 -4.22
C SER A 38 -11.81 22.75 -4.41
N ALA A 39 -13.11 22.49 -4.33
CA ALA A 39 -13.67 21.17 -4.61
C ALA A 39 -13.49 20.76 -6.08
N VAL A 40 -13.75 21.68 -7.03
CA VAL A 40 -13.51 21.45 -8.46
C VAL A 40 -12.02 21.22 -8.71
N PHE A 41 -11.14 22.04 -8.11
CA PHE A 41 -9.70 21.88 -8.25
C PHE A 41 -9.22 20.53 -7.66
N ALA A 42 -9.75 20.10 -6.52
CA ALA A 42 -9.45 18.80 -5.94
C ALA A 42 -9.86 17.65 -6.89
N VAL A 43 -11.07 17.70 -7.44
CA VAL A 43 -11.55 16.68 -8.40
C VAL A 43 -10.67 16.63 -9.64
N LEU A 44 -10.31 17.78 -10.22
CA LEU A 44 -9.42 17.84 -11.39
C LEU A 44 -8.01 17.33 -11.07
N SER A 45 -7.49 17.64 -9.87
CA SER A 45 -6.19 17.13 -9.42
C SER A 45 -6.20 15.61 -9.29
N PHE A 46 -7.30 15.03 -8.81
CA PHE A 46 -7.42 13.59 -8.62
C PHE A 46 -7.67 12.81 -9.93
N THR A 47 -8.20 13.45 -10.97
CA THR A 47 -8.62 12.74 -12.19
C THR A 47 -7.75 13.04 -13.41
N VAL A 48 -7.21 14.24 -13.55
CA VAL A 48 -6.61 14.72 -14.81
C VAL A 48 -5.15 15.14 -14.69
N LEU A 49 -4.74 15.68 -13.53
CA LEU A 49 -3.43 16.35 -13.42
C LEU A 49 -2.22 15.42 -13.28
N PHE A 50 -2.43 14.18 -12.84
CA PHE A 50 -1.32 13.25 -12.57
C PHE A 50 -1.55 11.86 -13.17
N PRO A 51 -1.65 11.73 -14.51
CA PRO A 51 -1.68 10.40 -15.14
C PRO A 51 -0.30 9.75 -15.04
N VAL A 52 -0.25 8.47 -14.75
CA VAL A 52 0.97 7.67 -14.80
C VAL A 52 1.39 7.54 -16.26
N LYS A 53 2.60 7.96 -16.61
CA LYS A 53 3.19 7.77 -17.93
C LYS A 53 4.29 6.73 -17.93
N SER A 54 5.03 6.61 -16.84
CA SER A 54 6.10 5.63 -16.73
C SER A 54 6.03 4.88 -15.39
N VAL A 55 6.23 3.58 -15.48
CA VAL A 55 6.36 2.69 -14.32
C VAL A 55 7.70 2.00 -14.42
N ASN A 56 8.54 2.17 -13.43
CA ASN A 56 9.85 1.54 -13.36
C ASN A 56 9.88 0.57 -12.19
N ALA A 57 10.26 -0.67 -12.44
CA ALA A 57 10.46 -1.68 -11.42
C ALA A 57 11.94 -2.05 -11.31
N ALA A 58 12.41 -2.23 -10.07
CA ALA A 58 13.78 -2.63 -9.78
C ALA A 58 13.86 -3.38 -8.45
N GLY A 59 15.00 -4.05 -8.22
CA GLY A 59 15.35 -4.67 -6.94
C GLY A 59 15.25 -6.19 -6.91
N SER A 60 14.52 -6.81 -7.82
CA SER A 60 14.48 -8.27 -7.95
C SER A 60 15.66 -8.77 -8.81
N LYS A 61 16.18 -9.94 -8.45
CA LYS A 61 17.14 -10.72 -9.25
C LYS A 61 16.47 -11.92 -9.92
N ILE A 62 15.25 -12.24 -9.53
CA ILE A 62 14.51 -13.42 -9.95
C ILE A 62 13.53 -13.06 -11.05
N TYR A 63 12.82 -11.94 -10.89
CA TYR A 63 11.79 -11.49 -11.82
C TYR A 63 12.26 -10.31 -12.66
N SER A 64 11.82 -10.27 -13.90
CA SER A 64 12.05 -9.14 -14.79
C SER A 64 11.24 -7.90 -14.36
N PRO A 65 11.68 -6.68 -14.69
CA PRO A 65 10.92 -5.46 -14.41
C PRO A 65 9.50 -5.51 -14.98
N ASP A 66 9.32 -6.08 -16.17
CA ASP A 66 8.01 -6.15 -16.85
C ASP A 66 7.03 -7.09 -16.14
N GLU A 67 7.51 -8.23 -15.63
CA GLU A 67 6.72 -9.15 -14.81
C GLU A 67 6.25 -8.48 -13.51
N ILE A 68 7.12 -7.73 -12.86
CA ILE A 68 6.78 -6.99 -11.63
C ILE A 68 5.73 -5.93 -11.93
N VAL A 69 5.89 -5.14 -12.99
CA VAL A 69 4.93 -4.11 -13.38
C VAL A 69 3.57 -4.73 -13.70
N ALA A 70 3.55 -5.84 -14.44
CA ALA A 70 2.32 -6.57 -14.77
C ALA A 70 1.61 -7.09 -13.51
N ALA A 71 2.36 -7.65 -12.55
CA ALA A 71 1.81 -8.15 -11.29
C ALA A 71 1.29 -7.03 -10.39
N CYS A 72 1.89 -5.85 -10.44
CA CYS A 72 1.43 -4.66 -9.69
C CYS A 72 0.11 -4.10 -10.22
N GLY A 73 -0.22 -4.35 -11.50
CA GLY A 73 -1.47 -3.89 -12.12
C GLY A 73 -1.56 -2.37 -12.28
N ILE A 74 -0.44 -1.65 -12.24
CA ILE A 74 -0.39 -0.21 -12.49
C ILE A 74 -0.21 0.02 -14.00
N ASN A 75 -1.18 0.68 -14.61
CA ASN A 75 -1.18 0.95 -16.06
C ASN A 75 -0.89 2.40 -16.37
N ALA A 76 -0.40 2.64 -17.59
CA ALA A 76 -0.33 4.00 -18.11
C ALA A 76 -1.73 4.62 -18.20
N GLY A 77 -1.86 5.86 -17.72
CA GLY A 77 -3.13 6.56 -17.61
C GLY A 77 -3.80 6.47 -16.23
N ASP A 78 -3.38 5.54 -15.37
CA ASP A 78 -3.87 5.48 -14.00
C ASP A 78 -3.50 6.76 -13.23
N ASN A 79 -4.23 7.04 -12.17
CA ASN A 79 -3.93 8.20 -11.34
C ASN A 79 -2.74 7.93 -10.42
N LEU A 80 -1.66 8.72 -10.57
CA LEU A 80 -0.44 8.60 -9.78
C LEU A 80 -0.69 8.62 -8.26
N LEU A 81 -1.62 9.43 -7.80
CA LEU A 81 -1.90 9.59 -6.37
C LEU A 81 -2.64 8.39 -5.78
N ARG A 82 -3.34 7.62 -6.62
CA ARG A 82 -4.06 6.39 -6.25
C ARG A 82 -3.27 5.13 -6.55
N ALA A 83 -2.15 5.24 -7.24
CA ALA A 83 -1.29 4.09 -7.53
C ALA A 83 -0.81 3.49 -6.21
N ASP A 84 -1.42 2.41 -5.82
CA ASP A 84 -1.07 1.61 -4.65
C ASP A 84 -1.03 0.13 -5.04
N VAL A 85 -0.31 -0.66 -4.26
CA VAL A 85 -0.01 -2.03 -4.62
C VAL A 85 -0.27 -2.93 -3.42
N ASP A 86 -1.06 -3.95 -3.66
CA ASP A 86 -1.31 -5.00 -2.68
C ASP A 86 -0.20 -6.06 -2.76
N THR A 87 0.70 -6.02 -1.80
CA THR A 87 1.83 -6.96 -1.72
C THR A 87 1.37 -8.42 -1.68
N GLU A 88 0.25 -8.73 -1.02
CA GLU A 88 -0.25 -10.11 -0.94
C GLU A 88 -0.72 -10.63 -2.31
N LYS A 89 -1.37 -9.78 -3.09
CA LYS A 89 -1.78 -10.16 -4.46
C LYS A 89 -0.57 -10.41 -5.35
N ILE A 90 0.48 -9.60 -5.22
CA ILE A 90 1.71 -9.80 -5.98
C ILE A 90 2.39 -11.09 -5.56
N ARG A 91 2.51 -11.37 -4.27
CA ARG A 91 3.12 -12.60 -3.75
C ARG A 91 2.43 -13.88 -4.22
N LYS A 92 1.11 -13.83 -4.45
CA LYS A 92 0.38 -14.97 -5.04
C LYS A 92 0.77 -15.26 -6.49
N GLN A 93 1.16 -14.24 -7.25
CA GLN A 93 1.59 -14.36 -8.65
C GLN A 93 3.11 -14.54 -8.75
N LEU A 94 3.85 -13.83 -7.91
CA LEU A 94 5.31 -13.82 -7.85
C LEU A 94 5.75 -14.21 -6.42
N PRO A 95 5.81 -15.51 -6.09
CA PRO A 95 6.02 -15.97 -4.71
C PRO A 95 7.32 -15.50 -4.07
N TYR A 96 8.38 -15.33 -4.86
CA TYR A 96 9.67 -14.83 -4.34
C TYR A 96 9.70 -13.34 -4.03
N VAL A 97 8.60 -12.61 -4.16
CA VAL A 97 8.50 -11.22 -3.71
C VAL A 97 8.26 -11.19 -2.20
N GLN A 98 9.22 -10.67 -1.43
CA GLN A 98 9.08 -10.48 0.01
C GLN A 98 8.31 -9.20 0.34
N SER A 99 8.69 -8.09 -0.29
CA SER A 99 8.07 -6.78 -0.06
C SER A 99 8.13 -5.93 -1.31
N VAL A 100 7.12 -5.07 -1.45
CA VAL A 100 7.02 -4.09 -2.53
C VAL A 100 6.93 -2.70 -1.94
N THR A 101 7.74 -1.79 -2.42
CA THR A 101 7.72 -0.38 -2.03
C THR A 101 7.41 0.46 -3.26
N VAL A 102 6.33 1.22 -3.20
CA VAL A 102 5.91 2.13 -4.28
C VAL A 102 6.32 3.55 -3.92
N ARG A 103 7.09 4.18 -4.78
CA ARG A 103 7.47 5.59 -4.68
C ARG A 103 6.95 6.36 -5.88
N ARG A 104 6.12 7.35 -5.61
CA ARG A 104 5.53 8.24 -6.62
C ARG A 104 6.46 9.40 -6.85
N LYS A 105 6.89 9.57 -8.09
CA LYS A 105 7.73 10.70 -8.52
C LYS A 105 6.91 11.60 -9.44
N LEU A 106 6.54 12.76 -8.93
CA LEU A 106 5.80 13.76 -9.69
C LEU A 106 6.61 14.22 -10.91
N PRO A 107 5.93 14.53 -12.04
CA PRO A 107 4.47 14.60 -12.17
C PRO A 107 3.77 13.29 -12.56
N ASP A 108 4.48 12.26 -13.07
CA ASP A 108 3.86 11.18 -13.86
C ASP A 108 4.57 9.81 -13.75
N THR A 109 5.48 9.62 -12.82
CA THR A 109 6.32 8.42 -12.73
C THR A 109 6.07 7.64 -11.44
N VAL A 110 5.95 6.31 -11.56
CA VAL A 110 5.92 5.38 -10.43
C VAL A 110 7.20 4.54 -10.42
N ASN A 111 7.91 4.54 -9.31
CA ASN A 111 9.04 3.65 -9.08
C ASN A 111 8.65 2.57 -8.09
N ILE A 112 8.74 1.32 -8.51
CA ILE A 112 8.46 0.13 -7.73
C ILE A 112 9.80 -0.48 -7.34
N THR A 113 10.03 -0.66 -6.06
CA THR A 113 11.20 -1.37 -5.56
C THR A 113 10.76 -2.66 -4.89
N VAL A 114 11.25 -3.77 -5.38
CA VAL A 114 10.94 -5.10 -4.87
C VAL A 114 12.14 -5.64 -4.11
N LYS A 115 11.87 -6.36 -3.04
CA LYS A 115 12.85 -7.14 -2.31
C LYS A 115 12.50 -8.62 -2.46
N ASP A 116 13.47 -9.42 -2.91
CA ASP A 116 13.29 -10.85 -3.07
C ASP A 116 13.31 -11.58 -1.72
N ALA A 117 12.43 -12.55 -1.59
CA ALA A 117 12.44 -13.52 -0.50
C ALA A 117 13.56 -14.54 -0.73
N LYS A 118 14.12 -15.01 0.36
CA LYS A 118 15.08 -16.14 0.35
C LYS A 118 14.39 -17.37 0.87
N GLU A 119 14.71 -18.49 0.29
CA GLU A 119 14.35 -19.80 0.82
C GLU A 119 15.08 -20.02 2.13
N ASN A 120 14.34 -20.39 3.17
CA ASN A 120 14.88 -20.57 4.53
C ASN A 120 14.88 -22.05 4.93
N ALA A 121 13.80 -22.74 4.60
CA ALA A 121 13.61 -24.14 4.89
C ALA A 121 12.77 -24.83 3.83
N VAL A 122 12.71 -26.14 3.89
CA VAL A 122 11.85 -26.98 3.04
C VAL A 122 10.92 -27.79 3.91
N VAL A 123 9.66 -27.84 3.53
CA VAL A 123 8.62 -28.65 4.19
C VAL A 123 8.22 -29.79 3.27
N GLY A 124 8.35 -31.03 3.74
CA GLY A 124 7.85 -32.21 3.05
C GLY A 124 6.34 -32.36 3.26
N SER A 125 5.54 -32.35 2.20
CA SER A 125 4.09 -32.54 2.27
C SER A 125 3.59 -33.27 0.99
N GLY A 126 2.84 -34.35 1.18
CA GLY A 126 2.24 -35.08 0.07
C GLY A 126 3.23 -35.66 -0.94
N GLY A 127 4.44 -36.02 -0.53
CA GLY A 127 5.51 -36.54 -1.40
C GLY A 127 6.20 -35.49 -2.27
N LYS A 128 6.04 -34.21 -1.95
CA LYS A 128 6.71 -33.08 -2.56
C LYS A 128 7.39 -32.23 -1.50
N TYR A 129 8.33 -31.40 -1.94
CA TYR A 129 9.12 -30.53 -1.09
C TYR A 129 8.78 -29.07 -1.40
N TYR A 130 8.32 -28.34 -0.39
CA TYR A 130 7.92 -26.93 -0.55
C TYR A 130 8.93 -26.04 0.15
N SER A 131 9.59 -25.13 -0.57
CA SER A 131 10.44 -24.14 0.07
C SER A 131 9.60 -23.02 0.67
N VAL A 132 9.98 -22.59 1.87
CA VAL A 132 9.34 -21.53 2.62
C VAL A 132 10.32 -20.41 2.94
N GLY A 133 9.84 -19.18 2.94
CA GLY A 133 10.55 -18.02 3.43
C GLY A 133 10.51 -17.96 4.96
N ARG A 134 11.17 -16.94 5.54
CA ARG A 134 11.16 -16.70 7.00
C ARG A 134 9.77 -16.48 7.59
N ASP A 135 8.86 -15.98 6.81
CA ASP A 135 7.48 -15.70 7.18
C ASP A 135 6.53 -16.86 6.84
N TRP A 136 7.06 -18.06 6.61
CA TRP A 136 6.29 -19.25 6.25
C TRP A 136 5.49 -19.13 4.95
N PHE A 137 5.82 -18.16 4.12
CA PHE A 137 5.23 -18.07 2.80
C PHE A 137 5.90 -19.07 1.86
N VAL A 138 5.10 -19.88 1.17
CA VAL A 138 5.56 -20.94 0.28
C VAL A 138 6.02 -20.33 -1.04
N LEU A 139 7.31 -20.47 -1.32
CA LEU A 139 7.97 -19.85 -2.47
C LEU A 139 7.96 -20.75 -3.69
N ASN A 140 8.32 -22.04 -3.52
CA ASN A 140 8.45 -22.99 -4.62
C ASN A 140 8.07 -24.41 -4.18
N CYS A 141 7.90 -25.29 -5.18
CA CYS A 141 7.61 -26.71 -5.00
C CYS A 141 8.63 -27.54 -5.80
N TYR A 142 9.35 -28.41 -5.12
CA TYR A 142 10.36 -29.30 -5.70
C TYR A 142 9.88 -30.74 -5.73
N GLY A 143 10.26 -31.49 -6.75
CA GLY A 143 10.04 -32.94 -6.83
C GLY A 143 11.04 -33.75 -5.99
N GLU A 144 12.25 -33.19 -5.79
CA GLU A 144 13.32 -33.78 -5.00
C GLU A 144 13.81 -32.76 -3.97
N MET A 145 14.36 -33.26 -2.85
CA MET A 145 14.83 -32.41 -1.77
C MET A 145 16.06 -31.60 -2.21
N PRO A 146 16.04 -30.26 -2.11
CA PRO A 146 17.22 -29.42 -2.34
C PRO A 146 18.28 -29.69 -1.27
N GLN A 147 19.56 -29.81 -1.70
CA GLN A 147 20.67 -30.17 -0.79
C GLN A 147 21.11 -29.04 0.16
N ASP A 148 20.79 -27.80 -0.18
CA ASP A 148 21.25 -26.60 0.55
C ASP A 148 20.24 -26.06 1.58
N LEU A 149 19.12 -26.72 1.78
CA LEU A 149 18.05 -26.27 2.66
C LEU A 149 17.78 -27.28 3.78
N ILE A 150 17.36 -26.78 4.93
CA ILE A 150 16.95 -27.61 6.08
C ILE A 150 15.56 -28.16 5.83
N GLU A 151 15.39 -29.47 5.95
CA GLU A 151 14.08 -30.10 5.88
C GLU A 151 13.37 -30.03 7.22
N ILE A 152 12.13 -29.56 7.17
CA ILE A 152 11.19 -29.62 8.29
C ILE A 152 10.18 -30.71 7.99
N ILE A 153 10.30 -31.81 8.69
CA ILE A 153 9.40 -32.96 8.54
C ILE A 153 8.20 -32.75 9.47
N SER A 154 7.03 -32.49 8.91
CA SER A 154 5.79 -32.42 9.67
C SER A 154 4.61 -32.86 8.82
N GLU A 155 3.87 -33.85 9.29
CA GLU A 155 2.62 -34.30 8.65
C GLU A 155 1.45 -33.32 8.84
N LYS A 156 1.66 -32.28 9.67
CA LYS A 156 0.64 -31.32 10.07
C LYS A 156 0.72 -29.98 9.34
N ILE A 157 1.55 -29.88 8.30
CA ILE A 157 1.72 -28.65 7.55
C ILE A 157 1.20 -28.84 6.12
N GLU A 158 0.22 -28.04 5.75
CA GLU A 158 -0.26 -27.98 4.38
C GLU A 158 0.40 -26.81 3.64
N CYS A 159 1.04 -27.11 2.49
CA CYS A 159 1.75 -26.16 1.69
C CYS A 159 1.13 -26.00 0.29
N LYS A 160 0.97 -24.75 -0.11
CA LYS A 160 0.59 -24.37 -1.49
C LYS A 160 1.41 -23.16 -1.92
N VAL A 161 2.08 -23.25 -3.07
CA VAL A 161 2.88 -22.15 -3.63
C VAL A 161 2.04 -20.89 -3.77
N GLY A 162 2.60 -19.74 -3.34
CA GLY A 162 1.91 -18.44 -3.35
C GLY A 162 0.90 -18.25 -2.21
N SER A 163 1.00 -19.03 -1.13
CA SER A 163 0.22 -18.86 0.10
C SER A 163 1.08 -19.13 1.32
N PHE A 164 0.61 -18.72 2.49
CA PHE A 164 1.23 -19.11 3.75
C PHE A 164 1.03 -20.62 4.00
N ALA A 165 2.04 -21.26 4.55
CA ALA A 165 1.93 -22.63 5.06
C ALA A 165 0.88 -22.65 6.15
N LYS A 166 0.00 -23.63 6.12
CA LYS A 166 -1.07 -23.80 7.11
C LYS A 166 -0.65 -24.89 8.11
N PHE A 167 -0.59 -24.50 9.37
CA PHE A 167 -0.33 -25.41 10.47
C PHE A 167 -1.67 -26.00 10.95
N SER A 168 -1.71 -27.30 11.16
CA SER A 168 -2.90 -27.97 11.72
C SER A 168 -3.07 -27.75 13.22
N ASP A 169 -2.05 -27.21 13.91
CA ASP A 169 -2.04 -26.97 15.35
C ASP A 169 -1.25 -25.68 15.67
N ASP A 170 -1.90 -24.74 16.37
CA ASP A 170 -1.31 -23.46 16.80
C ASP A 170 -0.05 -23.65 17.66
N LYS A 171 0.08 -24.77 18.37
CA LYS A 171 1.26 -25.08 19.16
C LYS A 171 2.50 -25.38 18.32
N THR A 172 2.31 -25.96 17.13
CA THR A 172 3.41 -26.25 16.21
C THR A 172 3.97 -24.96 15.64
N GLU A 173 3.12 -23.99 15.27
CA GLU A 173 3.53 -22.67 14.81
C GLU A 173 4.31 -21.91 15.89
N ALA A 174 3.80 -21.89 17.12
CA ALA A 174 4.47 -21.22 18.24
C ALA A 174 5.85 -21.82 18.55
N LEU A 175 5.98 -23.15 18.52
CA LEU A 175 7.24 -23.85 18.78
C LEU A 175 8.31 -23.54 17.73
N ILE A 176 7.92 -23.47 16.46
CA ILE A 176 8.84 -23.20 15.37
C ILE A 176 9.29 -21.74 15.41
N ASN A 177 8.41 -20.80 15.68
CA ASN A 177 8.75 -19.39 15.85
C ASN A 177 9.71 -19.19 17.05
N ASP A 178 9.51 -19.92 18.14
CA ASP A 178 10.39 -19.87 19.32
C ASP A 178 11.78 -20.45 19.02
N ILE A 179 11.88 -21.51 18.23
CA ILE A 179 13.14 -22.08 17.76
C ILE A 179 13.90 -21.09 16.85
N GLU A 180 13.22 -20.44 15.90
CA GLU A 180 13.83 -19.45 15.01
C GLU A 180 14.33 -18.22 15.79
N GLU A 181 13.56 -17.72 16.74
CA GLU A 181 13.94 -16.59 17.60
C GLU A 181 15.16 -16.95 18.47
N ASN A 182 15.14 -18.13 19.11
CA ASN A 182 16.25 -18.58 19.94
C ASN A 182 17.51 -18.90 19.15
N ALA A 183 17.40 -19.51 17.97
CA ALA A 183 18.54 -19.74 17.08
C ALA A 183 19.16 -18.43 16.60
N GLY A 184 18.35 -17.42 16.29
CA GLY A 184 18.81 -16.08 15.95
C GLY A 184 19.55 -15.39 17.10
N ASN A 185 19.08 -15.53 18.31
CA ASN A 185 19.68 -14.97 19.52
C ASN A 185 20.98 -15.67 19.93
N CYS A 186 21.11 -16.97 19.68
CA CYS A 186 22.33 -17.75 19.95
C CYS A 186 23.42 -17.58 18.88
N GLY A 187 23.20 -16.79 17.83
CA GLY A 187 24.18 -16.61 16.74
C GLY A 187 24.42 -17.87 15.91
N ILE A 188 23.60 -18.90 16.07
CA ILE A 188 23.62 -20.11 15.25
C ILE A 188 23.02 -19.74 13.91
N LYS A 189 23.85 -19.57 12.90
CA LYS A 189 23.37 -19.54 11.52
C LYS A 189 22.88 -20.96 11.23
N LEU A 190 21.56 -21.10 11.19
CA LEU A 190 20.96 -22.25 10.52
C LEU A 190 21.34 -22.10 9.06
N ASN A 191 22.36 -22.88 8.63
CA ASN A 191 22.77 -22.95 7.23
C ASN A 191 21.76 -23.73 6.46
#